data_bd36daad0028bf3bfb0e70b6a6dec281
#
_entry.id   bd36daad0028bf3bfb0e70b6a6dec281
#
_cell.length_a   1.000
_cell.length_b   1.000
_cell.length_c   1.000
_cell.angle_alpha   90.00
_cell.angle_beta   90.00
_cell.angle_gamma   90.00
#
_symmetry.space_group_name_H-M   'P 1'
#
loop_
_entity.id
_entity.type
_entity.pdbx_description
1 polymer ?
#
loop_
_entity_poly.entity_id
_entity_poly.type
_entity_poly.pdbx_seq_one_letter_code
_entity_poly.pdbx_strand_id
1 'polypeptide(L)'
;MYAQKSTEKTWSANNIKTLSIDGENIFKIKITNSKSNTISLKVKIEGEYAEQLVIIDTISEEKILISSSFQPLFKKDNDKLSAHKVLSVEYEISVPNHVNLDIKSDIASVQISGSYPSVFIELKQGNCNLNQFLGDATINTIEGNITIETNNAKVEAFTKAGTKNIHVFKFAYHQIICHSINGNIKVSKIEK
;
A
#
# COMPACT_ATOMS: atom_id res chain seq x y z
N MET A 1 -6.68 -4.03 28.77
CA MET A 1 -7.43 -4.36 27.52
C MET A 1 -7.18 -3.20 26.58
N TYR A 2 -6.48 -3.42 25.43
CA TYR A 2 -6.24 -2.34 24.47
C TYR A 2 -7.54 -2.08 23.70
N ALA A 3 -7.85 -0.80 23.43
CA ALA A 3 -8.99 -0.44 22.61
C ALA A 3 -8.73 -0.88 21.16
N GLN A 4 -9.69 -1.56 20.57
CA GLN A 4 -9.71 -1.92 19.16
C GLN A 4 -10.86 -1.18 18.49
N LYS A 5 -10.57 -0.43 17.43
CA LYS A 5 -11.53 0.30 16.64
C LYS A 5 -11.53 -0.22 15.20
N SER A 6 -12.69 -0.42 14.64
CA SER A 6 -12.85 -0.75 13.23
C SER A 6 -13.75 0.29 12.55
N THR A 7 -13.35 0.74 11.38
CA THR A 7 -14.12 1.69 10.57
C THR A 7 -14.20 1.17 9.14
N GLU A 8 -15.37 1.32 8.52
CA GLU A 8 -15.58 0.93 7.13
C GLU A 8 -16.09 2.13 6.33
N LYS A 9 -15.58 2.29 5.11
CA LYS A 9 -16.01 3.32 4.16
C LYS A 9 -16.14 2.70 2.77
N THR A 10 -17.07 3.21 1.97
CA THR A 10 -17.30 2.75 0.60
C THR A 10 -17.57 3.94 -0.30
N TRP A 11 -16.98 3.90 -1.50
CA TRP A 11 -17.14 4.94 -2.52
C TRP A 11 -17.50 4.28 -3.87
N SER A 12 -18.31 4.97 -4.66
CA SER A 12 -18.51 4.61 -6.07
C SER A 12 -17.23 4.85 -6.86
N ALA A 13 -16.83 3.90 -7.69
CA ALA A 13 -15.65 4.00 -8.54
C ALA A 13 -16.00 4.40 -10.00
N ASN A 14 -17.25 4.79 -10.31
CA ASN A 14 -17.68 5.03 -11.69
C ASN A 14 -16.82 6.03 -12.46
N ASN A 15 -16.36 7.11 -11.79
CA ASN A 15 -15.56 8.16 -12.42
C ASN A 15 -14.14 8.23 -11.84
N ILE A 16 -13.77 7.28 -10.98
CA ILE A 16 -12.47 7.30 -10.30
C ILE A 16 -11.42 6.61 -11.15
N LYS A 17 -10.40 7.35 -11.52
CA LYS A 17 -9.21 6.85 -12.22
C LYS A 17 -8.06 6.49 -11.28
N THR A 18 -7.99 7.12 -10.12
CA THR A 18 -6.87 6.93 -9.19
C THR A 18 -7.31 6.88 -7.74
N LEU A 19 -6.84 5.88 -7.03
CA LEU A 19 -6.87 5.81 -5.58
C LEU A 19 -5.47 6.15 -5.04
N SER A 20 -5.37 7.26 -4.31
CA SER A 20 -4.14 7.63 -3.59
C SER A 20 -4.28 7.32 -2.11
N ILE A 21 -3.22 6.79 -1.52
CA ILE A 21 -3.13 6.48 -0.10
C ILE A 21 -1.90 7.20 0.47
N ASP A 22 -2.15 8.14 1.37
CA ASP A 22 -1.12 8.69 2.24
C ASP A 22 -1.06 7.83 3.51
N GLY A 23 -0.07 6.96 3.54
CA GLY A 23 0.11 5.94 4.56
C GLY A 23 0.87 6.41 5.81
N GLU A 24 0.83 7.70 6.14
CA GLU A 24 1.37 8.18 7.41
C GLU A 24 0.67 7.48 8.58
N ASN A 25 1.45 6.93 9.52
CA ASN A 25 0.98 6.15 10.66
C ASN A 25 0.30 4.80 10.33
N ILE A 26 0.32 4.35 9.08
CA ILE A 26 -0.25 3.06 8.70
C ILE A 26 0.85 2.01 8.71
N PHE A 27 0.60 0.90 9.40
CA PHE A 27 1.55 -0.22 9.52
C PHE A 27 1.43 -1.19 8.35
N LYS A 28 0.19 -1.40 7.86
CA LYS A 28 -0.07 -2.36 6.78
C LYS A 28 -1.16 -1.88 5.85
N ILE A 29 -0.92 -2.00 4.54
CA ILE A 29 -1.88 -1.72 3.48
C ILE A 29 -2.05 -2.99 2.65
N LYS A 30 -3.26 -3.54 2.62
CA LYS A 30 -3.62 -4.70 1.80
C LYS A 30 -4.67 -4.30 0.78
N ILE A 31 -4.37 -4.51 -0.51
CA ILE A 31 -5.27 -4.17 -1.61
C ILE A 31 -5.58 -5.43 -2.44
N THR A 32 -6.86 -5.62 -2.75
CA THR A 32 -7.35 -6.72 -3.58
C THR A 32 -8.33 -6.21 -4.62
N ASN A 33 -8.52 -6.96 -5.72
CA ASN A 33 -9.54 -6.59 -6.71
C ASN A 33 -10.96 -6.65 -6.13
N SER A 34 -11.74 -5.60 -6.41
CA SER A 34 -13.19 -5.59 -6.22
C SER A 34 -13.89 -6.30 -7.38
N LYS A 35 -14.94 -7.05 -7.06
CA LYS A 35 -15.85 -7.62 -8.07
C LYS A 35 -16.96 -6.65 -8.48
N SER A 36 -17.15 -5.57 -7.73
CA SER A 36 -18.12 -4.52 -7.96
C SER A 36 -17.44 -3.23 -8.39
N ASN A 37 -18.19 -2.28 -8.93
CA ASN A 37 -17.65 -0.96 -9.27
C ASN A 37 -17.63 0.00 -8.06
N THR A 38 -17.14 -0.52 -6.94
CA THR A 38 -16.99 0.22 -5.68
C THR A 38 -15.60 0.02 -5.10
N ILE A 39 -15.08 1.06 -4.47
CA ILE A 39 -13.90 1.00 -3.61
C ILE A 39 -14.41 0.85 -2.18
N SER A 40 -13.93 -0.16 -1.46
CA SER A 40 -14.25 -0.34 -0.05
C SER A 40 -12.97 -0.35 0.78
N LEU A 41 -12.99 0.34 1.91
CA LEU A 41 -11.92 0.40 2.89
C LEU A 41 -12.43 -0.11 4.22
N LYS A 42 -11.71 -1.07 4.79
CA LYS A 42 -11.84 -1.48 6.18
C LYS A 42 -10.56 -1.11 6.91
N VAL A 43 -10.68 -0.34 7.98
CA VAL A 43 -9.57 0.08 8.84
C VAL A 43 -9.67 -0.64 10.18
N LYS A 44 -8.56 -1.24 10.61
CA LYS A 44 -8.39 -1.75 11.97
C LYS A 44 -7.36 -0.88 12.67
N ILE A 45 -7.72 -0.39 13.84
CA ILE A 45 -6.87 0.47 14.65
C ILE A 45 -6.77 -0.17 16.03
N GLU A 46 -5.56 -0.47 16.47
CA GLU A 46 -5.26 -1.06 17.78
C GLU A 46 -4.26 -0.18 18.52
N GLY A 47 -4.49 0.03 19.80
CA GLY A 47 -3.58 0.78 20.66
C GLY A 47 -4.30 1.82 21.52
N GLU A 48 -3.55 2.47 22.39
CA GLU A 48 -4.09 3.40 23.39
C GLU A 48 -4.72 4.65 22.76
N TYR A 49 -4.20 5.09 21.60
CA TYR A 49 -4.70 6.28 20.90
C TYR A 49 -5.65 5.95 19.73
N ALA A 50 -6.20 4.74 19.70
CA ALA A 50 -7.05 4.30 18.58
C ALA A 50 -8.27 5.22 18.37
N GLU A 51 -8.87 5.74 19.44
CA GLU A 51 -10.02 6.64 19.39
C GLU A 51 -9.67 8.05 18.86
N GLN A 52 -8.40 8.43 18.93
CA GLN A 52 -7.93 9.76 18.53
C GLN A 52 -7.55 9.83 17.06
N LEU A 53 -7.41 8.68 16.39
CA LEU A 53 -7.10 8.65 14.96
C LEU A 53 -8.38 8.74 14.13
N VAL A 54 -8.38 9.61 13.15
CA VAL A 54 -9.47 9.80 12.18
C VAL A 54 -8.98 9.49 10.77
N ILE A 55 -9.86 8.88 9.97
CA ILE A 55 -9.63 8.61 8.57
C ILE A 55 -10.25 9.72 7.75
N ILE A 56 -9.44 10.37 6.95
CA ILE A 56 -9.82 11.49 6.09
C ILE A 56 -9.84 11.00 4.65
N ASP A 57 -10.92 11.24 3.95
CA ASP A 57 -11.02 11.01 2.51
C ASP A 57 -11.35 12.34 1.81
N THR A 58 -10.62 12.59 0.73
CA THR A 58 -10.85 13.73 -0.16
C THR A 58 -11.16 13.20 -1.54
N ILE A 59 -12.30 13.58 -2.08
CA ILE A 59 -12.74 13.16 -3.41
C ILE A 59 -12.63 14.36 -4.34
N SER A 60 -11.87 14.22 -5.39
CA SER A 60 -11.84 15.13 -6.55
C SER A 60 -12.44 14.41 -7.76
N GLU A 61 -12.58 15.11 -8.91
CA GLU A 61 -13.31 14.61 -10.08
C GLU A 61 -13.02 13.15 -10.47
N GLU A 62 -11.74 12.73 -10.43
CA GLU A 62 -11.30 11.39 -10.86
C GLU A 62 -10.39 10.69 -9.84
N LYS A 63 -10.21 11.28 -8.66
CA LYS A 63 -9.25 10.81 -7.64
C LYS A 63 -9.89 10.76 -6.25
N ILE A 64 -9.62 9.68 -5.53
CA ILE A 64 -9.85 9.58 -4.10
C ILE A 64 -8.49 9.58 -3.41
N LEU A 65 -8.29 10.48 -2.46
CA LEU A 65 -7.16 10.48 -1.53
C LEU A 65 -7.64 10.00 -0.17
N ILE A 66 -7.00 8.97 0.37
CA ILE A 66 -7.23 8.48 1.72
C ILE A 66 -5.99 8.77 2.57
N SER A 67 -6.20 9.37 3.72
CA SER A 67 -5.16 9.66 4.71
C SER A 67 -5.66 9.40 6.13
N SER A 68 -4.76 9.45 7.10
CA SER A 68 -5.11 9.38 8.51
C SER A 68 -4.44 10.52 9.27
N SER A 69 -5.12 11.05 10.29
CA SER A 69 -4.58 12.08 11.15
C SER A 69 -5.10 11.93 12.57
N PHE A 70 -4.35 12.41 13.55
CA PHE A 70 -4.87 12.57 14.89
C PHE A 70 -5.84 13.76 14.95
N GLN A 71 -6.80 13.69 15.86
CA GLN A 71 -7.74 14.81 16.12
C GLN A 71 -6.96 16.09 16.44
N PRO A 72 -7.39 17.27 15.95
CA PRO A 72 -6.61 18.52 16.06
C PRO A 72 -6.23 18.95 17.48
N LEU A 73 -7.04 18.61 18.47
CA LEU A 73 -6.80 18.96 19.88
C LEU A 73 -6.06 17.86 20.65
N PHE A 74 -5.76 16.74 20.00
CA PHE A 74 -5.07 15.63 20.65
C PHE A 74 -3.59 15.98 20.85
N LYS A 75 -3.13 15.88 22.10
CA LYS A 75 -1.72 16.00 22.47
C LYS A 75 -1.25 14.65 22.99
N LYS A 76 -0.19 14.10 22.35
CA LYS A 76 0.48 12.91 22.89
C LYS A 76 1.10 13.26 24.24
N ASP A 77 0.89 12.41 25.24
CA ASP A 77 1.56 12.56 26.53
C ASP A 77 3.08 12.43 26.32
N ASN A 78 3.84 13.42 26.81
CA ASN A 78 5.31 13.44 26.75
C ASN A 78 5.94 12.78 27.97
N ASP A 79 5.34 11.75 28.55
CA ASP A 79 5.91 11.03 29.67
C ASP A 79 6.85 9.90 29.22
N LYS A 80 7.71 9.43 30.16
CA LYS A 80 8.63 8.31 29.88
C LYS A 80 7.91 6.98 29.56
N LEU A 81 6.63 6.87 29.86
CA LEU A 81 5.77 5.71 29.58
C LEU A 81 5.19 5.76 28.16
N SER A 82 5.20 6.93 27.51
CA SER A 82 4.69 7.09 26.14
C SER A 82 5.49 6.30 25.09
N ALA A 83 6.73 5.93 25.39
CA ALA A 83 7.57 5.11 24.52
C ALA A 83 7.03 3.68 24.29
N HIS A 84 6.08 3.22 25.11
CA HIS A 84 5.45 1.90 25.00
C HIS A 84 4.04 1.94 24.40
N LYS A 85 3.54 3.11 24.04
CA LYS A 85 2.20 3.29 23.45
C LYS A 85 2.23 2.99 21.96
N VAL A 86 1.98 1.75 21.63
CA VAL A 86 1.98 1.27 20.22
C VAL A 86 0.62 1.57 19.60
N LEU A 87 0.62 2.23 18.46
CA LEU A 87 -0.54 2.36 17.58
C LEU A 87 -0.29 1.50 16.35
N SER A 88 -1.18 0.56 16.07
CA SER A 88 -1.17 -0.24 14.85
C SER A 88 -2.40 0.10 14.01
N VAL A 89 -2.18 0.51 12.78
CA VAL A 89 -3.24 0.84 11.82
C VAL A 89 -3.07 -0.04 10.59
N GLU A 90 -4.11 -0.81 10.26
CA GLU A 90 -4.13 -1.67 9.10
C GLU A 90 -5.28 -1.27 8.17
N TYR A 91 -4.99 -1.17 6.87
CA TYR A 91 -5.96 -0.95 5.80
C TYR A 91 -6.16 -2.22 5.00
N GLU A 92 -7.41 -2.66 4.87
CA GLU A 92 -7.85 -3.67 3.91
C GLU A 92 -8.75 -2.96 2.89
N ILE A 93 -8.30 -2.92 1.63
CA ILE A 93 -8.98 -2.16 0.57
C ILE A 93 -9.33 -3.09 -0.59
N SER A 94 -10.56 -2.99 -1.05
CA SER A 94 -11.01 -3.66 -2.28
C SER A 94 -11.24 -2.61 -3.35
N VAL A 95 -10.56 -2.75 -4.51
CA VAL A 95 -10.50 -1.73 -5.56
C VAL A 95 -10.81 -2.36 -6.92
N PRO A 96 -11.67 -1.76 -7.76
CA PRO A 96 -11.90 -2.22 -9.13
C PRO A 96 -10.61 -2.20 -9.98
N ASN A 97 -10.52 -3.12 -10.91
CA ASN A 97 -9.33 -3.34 -11.75
C ASN A 97 -9.01 -2.22 -12.77
N HIS A 98 -9.88 -1.25 -12.95
CA HIS A 98 -9.65 -0.09 -13.84
C HIS A 98 -9.01 1.11 -13.11
N VAL A 99 -8.87 1.05 -11.79
CA VAL A 99 -8.35 2.15 -10.96
C VAL A 99 -6.85 2.02 -10.79
N ASN A 100 -6.12 3.11 -11.02
CA ASN A 100 -4.70 3.21 -10.71
C ASN A 100 -4.48 3.36 -9.20
N LEU A 101 -3.35 2.85 -8.72
CA LEU A 101 -2.97 2.94 -7.31
C LEU A 101 -1.75 3.83 -7.13
N ASP A 102 -1.81 4.78 -6.19
CA ASP A 102 -0.70 5.67 -5.80
C ASP A 102 -0.56 5.59 -4.28
N ILE A 103 0.54 5.00 -3.78
CA ILE A 103 0.72 4.68 -2.36
C ILE A 103 2.03 5.27 -1.89
N LYS A 104 1.96 6.08 -0.84
CA LYS A 104 3.14 6.62 -0.15
C LYS A 104 3.05 6.34 1.33
N SER A 105 4.14 5.88 1.92
CA SER A 105 4.18 5.63 3.37
C SER A 105 5.60 5.64 3.93
N ASP A 106 5.70 6.06 5.18
CA ASP A 106 6.94 6.03 5.92
C ASP A 106 7.25 4.65 6.52
N ILE A 107 6.23 3.90 6.94
CA ILE A 107 6.41 2.65 7.71
C ILE A 107 5.58 1.46 7.22
N ALA A 108 4.69 1.64 6.24
CA ALA A 108 3.77 0.58 5.86
C ALA A 108 4.43 -0.56 5.09
N SER A 109 4.05 -1.79 5.43
CA SER A 109 4.17 -2.92 4.50
C SER A 109 2.97 -2.96 3.58
N VAL A 110 3.21 -3.06 2.27
CA VAL A 110 2.18 -3.02 1.22
C VAL A 110 2.03 -4.39 0.59
N GLN A 111 0.79 -4.88 0.49
CA GLN A 111 0.42 -6.11 -0.20
C GLN A 111 -0.67 -5.81 -1.23
N ILE A 112 -0.42 -6.10 -2.49
CA ILE A 112 -1.39 -5.91 -3.57
C ILE A 112 -1.58 -7.23 -4.30
N SER A 113 -2.82 -7.60 -4.56
CA SER A 113 -3.15 -8.79 -5.35
C SER A 113 -4.14 -8.45 -6.44
N GLY A 114 -3.88 -8.95 -7.66
CA GLY A 114 -4.77 -8.81 -8.79
C GLY A 114 -4.24 -7.90 -9.90
N SER A 115 -5.14 -7.38 -10.74
CA SER A 115 -4.80 -6.61 -11.94
C SER A 115 -5.18 -5.14 -11.78
N TYR A 116 -4.24 -4.25 -12.09
CA TYR A 116 -4.42 -2.80 -12.05
C TYR A 116 -3.67 -2.16 -13.22
N PRO A 117 -4.18 -1.07 -13.85
CA PRO A 117 -3.53 -0.48 -15.01
C PRO A 117 -2.13 0.06 -14.66
N SER A 118 -2.01 0.76 -13.52
CA SER A 118 -0.75 1.27 -13.02
C SER A 118 -0.72 1.31 -11.50
N VAL A 119 0.42 0.93 -10.92
CA VAL A 119 0.69 0.97 -9.48
C VAL A 119 1.97 1.77 -9.24
N PHE A 120 1.87 2.83 -8.45
CA PHE A 120 3.01 3.60 -7.98
C PHE A 120 3.14 3.47 -6.46
N ILE A 121 4.32 3.11 -5.96
CA ILE A 121 4.58 2.88 -4.54
C ILE A 121 5.88 3.57 -4.13
N GLU A 122 5.82 4.39 -3.09
CA GLU A 122 6.98 4.97 -2.42
C GLU A 122 6.95 4.63 -0.93
N LEU A 123 7.96 3.91 -0.45
CA LEU A 123 8.09 3.52 0.96
C LEU A 123 9.44 3.98 1.52
N LYS A 124 9.44 4.57 2.73
CA LYS A 124 10.70 4.75 3.45
C LYS A 124 11.12 3.43 4.13
N GLN A 125 10.19 2.80 4.84
CA GLN A 125 10.39 1.50 5.50
C GLN A 125 9.19 0.60 5.23
N GLY A 126 9.44 -0.71 5.10
CA GLY A 126 8.39 -1.71 4.90
C GLY A 126 8.56 -2.49 3.61
N ASN A 127 8.02 -3.70 3.60
CA ASN A 127 8.11 -4.58 2.45
C ASN A 127 6.97 -4.30 1.45
N CYS A 128 7.27 -4.48 0.17
CA CYS A 128 6.29 -4.42 -0.91
C CYS A 128 6.12 -5.81 -1.54
N ASN A 129 4.89 -6.34 -1.49
CA ASN A 129 4.54 -7.64 -2.06
C ASN A 129 3.41 -7.48 -3.06
N LEU A 130 3.69 -7.74 -4.34
CA LEU A 130 2.69 -7.83 -5.40
C LEU A 130 2.45 -9.31 -5.73
N ASN A 131 1.27 -9.84 -5.38
CA ASN A 131 0.93 -11.26 -5.55
C ASN A 131 -0.03 -11.43 -6.73
N GLN A 132 0.28 -12.35 -7.65
CA GLN A 132 -0.51 -12.59 -8.87
C GLN A 132 -0.84 -11.26 -9.59
N PHE A 133 0.14 -10.38 -9.66
CA PHE A 133 -0.02 -9.02 -10.14
C PHE A 133 0.06 -8.96 -11.67
N LEU A 134 -0.86 -8.22 -12.28
CA LEU A 134 -0.83 -7.90 -13.71
C LEU A 134 -1.07 -6.40 -13.89
N GLY A 135 -0.13 -5.74 -14.56
CA GLY A 135 -0.16 -4.30 -14.81
C GLY A 135 1.22 -3.67 -14.79
N ASP A 136 1.27 -2.37 -14.98
CA ASP A 136 2.49 -1.59 -14.84
C ASP A 136 2.74 -1.26 -13.38
N ALA A 137 4.01 -1.27 -12.94
CA ALA A 137 4.35 -0.92 -11.58
C ALA A 137 5.65 -0.14 -11.50
N THR A 138 5.68 0.89 -10.67
CA THR A 138 6.89 1.59 -10.25
C THR A 138 6.95 1.57 -8.72
N ILE A 139 7.99 0.95 -8.18
CA ILE A 139 8.15 0.73 -6.74
C ILE A 139 9.50 1.27 -6.29
N ASN A 140 9.47 2.20 -5.34
CA ASN A 140 10.63 2.81 -4.73
C ASN A 140 10.63 2.54 -3.23
N THR A 141 11.70 1.96 -2.68
CA THR A 141 11.86 1.75 -1.24
C THR A 141 13.23 2.24 -0.77
N ILE A 142 13.29 2.80 0.45
CA ILE A 142 14.59 3.06 1.10
C ILE A 142 15.02 1.81 1.85
N GLU A 143 14.17 1.27 2.73
CA GLU A 143 14.41 0.06 3.51
C GLU A 143 13.25 -0.91 3.37
N GLY A 144 13.47 -2.04 2.73
CA GLY A 144 12.45 -3.08 2.56
C GLY A 144 12.64 -3.90 1.29
N ASN A 145 12.19 -5.13 1.36
CA ASN A 145 12.24 -6.03 0.24
C ASN A 145 11.06 -5.80 -0.72
N ILE A 146 11.32 -5.99 -2.01
CA ILE A 146 10.30 -5.97 -3.05
C ILE A 146 10.15 -7.38 -3.59
N THR A 147 8.96 -7.96 -3.48
CA THR A 147 8.64 -9.28 -4.02
C THR A 147 7.45 -9.18 -4.96
N ILE A 148 7.60 -9.67 -6.18
CA ILE A 148 6.56 -9.58 -7.21
C ILE A 148 6.37 -10.94 -7.88
N GLU A 149 5.13 -11.39 -7.92
CA GLU A 149 4.69 -12.49 -8.77
C GLU A 149 3.88 -11.93 -9.93
N THR A 150 4.36 -12.10 -11.15
CA THR A 150 3.72 -11.53 -12.36
C THR A 150 3.91 -12.42 -13.57
N ASN A 151 3.33 -12.03 -14.70
CA ASN A 151 3.55 -12.64 -16.00
C ASN A 151 3.78 -11.58 -17.08
N ASN A 152 4.57 -11.94 -18.10
CA ASN A 152 4.74 -11.16 -19.32
C ASN A 152 5.13 -9.69 -19.10
N ALA A 153 6.12 -9.45 -18.23
CA ALA A 153 6.60 -8.11 -17.90
C ALA A 153 8.05 -7.89 -18.34
N LYS A 154 8.37 -6.65 -18.74
CA LYS A 154 9.73 -6.14 -18.79
C LYS A 154 10.06 -5.61 -17.40
N VAL A 155 11.11 -6.14 -16.79
CA VAL A 155 11.50 -5.79 -15.43
C VAL A 155 12.83 -5.05 -15.43
N GLU A 156 12.83 -3.87 -14.81
CA GLU A 156 14.02 -3.08 -14.52
C GLU A 156 14.17 -3.00 -12.99
N ALA A 157 15.28 -3.52 -12.46
CA ALA A 157 15.48 -3.60 -11.02
C ALA A 157 16.86 -3.07 -10.62
N PHE A 158 16.86 -2.17 -9.64
CA PHE A 158 18.06 -1.61 -9.03
C PHE A 158 17.98 -1.70 -7.52
N THR A 159 19.04 -2.21 -6.90
CA THR A 159 19.25 -2.12 -5.44
C THR A 159 20.70 -1.74 -5.16
N LYS A 160 20.92 -0.85 -4.17
CA LYS A 160 22.25 -0.42 -3.77
C LYS A 160 22.90 -1.44 -2.81
N ALA A 161 22.13 -1.92 -1.84
CA ALA A 161 22.60 -2.88 -0.83
C ALA A 161 21.58 -4.01 -0.67
N GLY A 162 21.61 -4.96 -1.59
CA GLY A 162 20.71 -6.11 -1.61
C GLY A 162 20.98 -6.99 -2.81
N THR A 163 20.21 -8.05 -2.95
CA THR A 163 20.30 -9.01 -4.06
C THR A 163 19.13 -8.82 -5.02
N LYS A 164 19.36 -9.21 -6.28
CA LYS A 164 18.32 -9.25 -7.31
C LYS A 164 18.13 -10.67 -7.79
N ASN A 165 16.89 -11.15 -7.80
CA ASN A 165 16.50 -12.41 -8.38
C ASN A 165 15.30 -12.16 -9.32
N ILE A 166 15.57 -12.01 -10.61
CA ILE A 166 14.60 -11.54 -11.60
C ILE A 166 14.37 -12.62 -12.64
N HIS A 167 13.13 -13.08 -12.72
CA HIS A 167 12.69 -13.95 -13.81
C HIS A 167 12.63 -13.18 -15.13
N VAL A 168 13.20 -13.73 -16.20
CA VAL A 168 13.16 -13.14 -17.54
C VAL A 168 11.94 -13.69 -18.28
N PHE A 169 11.02 -12.83 -18.65
CA PHE A 169 9.80 -13.19 -19.37
C PHE A 169 10.04 -13.18 -20.89
N LYS A 170 9.37 -14.08 -21.59
CA LYS A 170 9.44 -14.15 -23.06
C LYS A 170 8.69 -12.97 -23.72
N PHE A 171 7.64 -12.47 -23.09
CA PHE A 171 6.81 -11.36 -23.59
C PHE A 171 6.83 -10.22 -22.56
N ALA A 172 6.62 -9.00 -23.04
CA ALA A 172 6.68 -7.78 -22.24
C ALA A 172 5.43 -6.92 -22.51
N TYR A 173 4.30 -7.31 -21.94
CA TYR A 173 3.05 -6.55 -22.05
C TYR A 173 2.94 -5.48 -20.96
N HIS A 174 3.70 -5.61 -19.88
CA HIS A 174 3.74 -4.72 -18.75
C HIS A 174 5.17 -4.27 -18.48
N GLN A 175 5.31 -3.08 -17.87
CA GLN A 175 6.59 -2.57 -17.40
C GLN A 175 6.61 -2.53 -15.86
N ILE A 176 7.66 -3.11 -15.28
CA ILE A 176 7.87 -3.12 -13.84
C ILE A 176 9.24 -2.51 -13.54
N ILE A 177 9.24 -1.42 -12.78
CA ILE A 177 10.44 -0.70 -12.36
C ILE A 177 10.53 -0.79 -10.83
N CYS A 178 11.66 -1.32 -10.33
CA CYS A 178 11.88 -1.51 -8.91
C CYS A 178 13.20 -0.86 -8.49
N HIS A 179 13.14 0.06 -7.53
CA HIS A 179 14.31 0.65 -6.91
C HIS A 179 14.27 0.43 -5.40
N SER A 180 15.36 -0.11 -4.85
CA SER A 180 15.56 -0.20 -3.40
C SER A 180 16.94 0.35 -3.04
N ILE A 181 17.05 1.02 -1.88
CA ILE A 181 18.38 1.34 -1.34
C ILE A 181 18.89 0.14 -0.52
N ASN A 182 18.13 -0.28 0.49
CA ASN A 182 18.48 -1.38 1.38
C ASN A 182 17.39 -2.44 1.34
N GLY A 183 17.48 -3.39 0.40
CA GLY A 183 16.51 -4.47 0.30
C GLY A 183 16.73 -5.34 -0.92
N ASN A 184 16.24 -6.57 -0.84
CA ASN A 184 16.29 -7.53 -1.92
C ASN A 184 15.10 -7.32 -2.88
N ILE A 185 15.33 -7.55 -4.16
CA ILE A 185 14.28 -7.51 -5.18
C ILE A 185 14.15 -8.90 -5.79
N LYS A 186 12.95 -9.48 -5.66
CA LYS A 186 12.61 -10.76 -6.26
C LYS A 186 11.41 -10.59 -7.18
N VAL A 187 11.55 -11.00 -8.44
CA VAL A 187 10.44 -11.09 -9.40
C VAL A 187 10.37 -12.50 -9.92
N SER A 188 9.23 -13.14 -9.75
CA SER A 188 8.97 -14.51 -10.18
C SER A 188 7.76 -14.60 -11.09
N LYS A 189 7.65 -15.70 -11.82
CA LYS A 189 6.47 -16.02 -12.62
C LYS A 189 5.37 -16.52 -11.69
N ILE A 190 4.12 -16.16 -11.99
CA ILE A 190 2.94 -16.72 -11.33
C ILE A 190 2.91 -18.23 -11.59
N GLU A 191 2.96 -19.02 -10.54
CA GLU A 191 2.76 -20.46 -10.60
C GLU A 191 1.28 -20.78 -10.77
N LYS A 192 0.99 -21.81 -11.57
CA LYS A 192 -0.38 -22.27 -11.85
C LYS A 192 -0.86 -23.20 -10.75
#